data_ab8819d24a7b7406752e49fdb2a5f036
#
_entry.id   ab8819d24a7b7406752e49fdb2a5f036
#
_cell.length_a   1.000
_cell.length_b   1.000
_cell.length_c   1.000
_cell.angle_alpha   90.00
_cell.angle_beta   90.00
_cell.angle_gamma   90.00
#
_symmetry.space_group_name_H-M   'P 1'
#
loop_
_entity.id
_entity.type
_entity.pdbx_description
1 polymer ?
#
loop_
_entity_poly.entity_id
_entity_poly.type
_entity_poly.pdbx_seq_one_letter_code
_entity_poly.pdbx_strand_id
1 'polypeptide(L)'
;MRSRNKQRAQMRLGQTIVAEREHVESESERMQARKKAHRRQTTSILIVTLMLLILGLAFYLGMKELAITPEIDVAENMYQIKAEIVDEDHRGQISSRVRMYIADLEQDLQDLGLRVTKVTLPTGTSRELYVDIDGQEAYYKVDIDRGAAVTAEDIERMTRYLKERGLHPGYVDVRVEGKAYYK
;
A
#
# COMPACT_ATOMS: atom_id res chain seq x y z
N MET A 1 -85.55 54.48 -4.29
CA MET A 1 -84.49 53.71 -5.08
C MET A 1 -83.09 53.85 -4.57
N ARG A 2 -82.69 54.83 -3.82
CA ARG A 2 -81.30 55.04 -3.31
C ARG A 2 -80.79 54.01 -2.23
N SER A 3 -81.67 53.40 -1.44
CA SER A 3 -81.31 52.49 -0.35
C SER A 3 -80.79 51.15 -0.83
N ARG A 4 -81.29 50.51 -1.88
CA ARG A 4 -80.94 49.24 -2.42
C ARG A 4 -79.50 49.22 -3.04
N ASN A 5 -79.05 50.33 -3.61
CA ASN A 5 -77.71 50.43 -4.18
C ASN A 5 -76.65 50.54 -3.11
N LYS A 6 -76.91 51.15 -1.96
CA LYS A 6 -75.92 51.14 -0.84
C LYS A 6 -75.72 49.77 -0.24
N GLN A 7 -76.77 48.98 -0.08
CA GLN A 7 -76.64 47.59 0.44
C GLN A 7 -75.86 46.67 -0.51
N ARG A 8 -76.08 46.81 -1.84
CA ARG A 8 -75.28 46.03 -2.83
C ARG A 8 -73.82 46.42 -2.86
N ALA A 9 -73.45 47.69 -2.66
CA ALA A 9 -72.12 48.16 -2.59
C ALA A 9 -71.41 47.67 -1.33
N GLN A 10 -72.04 47.64 -0.15
CA GLN A 10 -71.52 47.10 1.09
C GLN A 10 -71.32 45.60 1.04
N MET A 11 -72.22 44.81 0.43
CA MET A 11 -72.03 43.37 0.22
C MET A 11 -70.85 43.07 -0.69
N ARG A 12 -70.64 43.82 -1.75
CA ARG A 12 -69.47 43.62 -2.64
C ARG A 12 -68.18 43.98 -1.95
N LEU A 13 -68.12 45.04 -1.14
CA LEU A 13 -66.94 45.38 -0.36
C LEU A 13 -66.60 44.29 0.68
N GLY A 14 -67.63 43.74 1.37
CA GLY A 14 -67.42 42.64 2.30
C GLY A 14 -66.84 41.35 1.65
N GLN A 15 -67.35 41.02 0.46
CA GLN A 15 -66.89 39.86 -0.30
C GLN A 15 -65.46 40.03 -0.80
N THR A 16 -65.06 41.23 -1.23
CA THR A 16 -63.66 41.50 -1.64
C THR A 16 -62.65 41.39 -0.48
N ILE A 17 -63.04 41.93 0.69
CA ILE A 17 -62.17 41.86 1.89
C ILE A 17 -61.98 40.41 2.38
N VAL A 18 -63.01 39.59 2.32
CA VAL A 18 -62.94 38.18 2.72
C VAL A 18 -62.06 37.42 1.71
N ALA A 19 -62.25 37.62 0.41
CA ALA A 19 -61.45 36.98 -0.61
C ALA A 19 -59.94 37.38 -0.53
N GLU A 20 -59.67 38.63 -0.20
CA GLU A 20 -58.32 39.15 -0.03
C GLU A 20 -57.62 38.53 1.22
N ARG A 21 -58.37 38.39 2.32
CA ARG A 21 -57.86 37.68 3.54
C ARG A 21 -57.58 36.23 3.26
N GLU A 22 -58.45 35.49 2.62
CA GLU A 22 -58.21 34.08 2.27
C GLU A 22 -57.02 33.93 1.35
N HIS A 23 -56.80 34.86 0.42
CA HIS A 23 -55.63 34.83 -0.44
C HIS A 23 -54.29 35.04 0.35
N VAL A 24 -54.29 36.03 1.25
CA VAL A 24 -53.14 36.34 2.11
C VAL A 24 -52.82 35.18 3.07
N GLU A 25 -53.84 34.56 3.68
CA GLU A 25 -53.63 33.37 4.53
C GLU A 25 -53.10 32.20 3.74
N SER A 26 -53.59 31.92 2.54
CA SER A 26 -53.10 30.85 1.69
C SER A 26 -51.67 31.08 1.22
N GLU A 27 -51.25 32.30 0.95
CA GLU A 27 -49.86 32.64 0.59
C GLU A 27 -48.89 32.47 1.80
N SER A 28 -49.35 32.90 2.99
CA SER A 28 -48.56 32.75 4.22
C SER A 28 -48.30 31.27 4.57
N GLU A 29 -49.32 30.43 4.43
CA GLU A 29 -49.22 28.98 4.61
C GLU A 29 -48.27 28.34 3.59
N ARG A 30 -48.36 28.74 2.31
CA ARG A 30 -47.46 28.27 1.26
C ARG A 30 -46.01 28.68 1.52
N MET A 31 -45.79 29.90 2.00
CA MET A 31 -44.45 30.36 2.36
C MET A 31 -43.88 29.60 3.57
N GLN A 32 -44.69 29.33 4.58
CA GLN A 32 -44.29 28.53 5.74
C GLN A 32 -43.97 27.07 5.35
N ALA A 33 -44.81 26.47 4.48
CA ALA A 33 -44.57 25.13 3.97
C ALA A 33 -43.25 25.05 3.16
N ARG A 34 -42.98 26.06 2.31
CA ARG A 34 -41.68 26.14 1.57
C ARG A 34 -40.48 26.29 2.51
N LYS A 35 -40.56 27.14 3.55
CA LYS A 35 -39.51 27.31 4.55
C LYS A 35 -39.27 26.01 5.34
N LYS A 36 -40.31 25.28 5.72
CA LYS A 36 -40.23 23.98 6.37
C LYS A 36 -39.59 22.91 5.48
N ALA A 37 -39.99 22.87 4.20
CA ALA A 37 -39.40 21.93 3.24
C ALA A 37 -37.91 22.21 2.99
N HIS A 38 -37.54 23.48 2.81
CA HIS A 38 -36.14 23.89 2.62
C HIS A 38 -35.29 23.58 3.83
N ARG A 39 -35.83 23.80 5.05
CA ARG A 39 -35.12 23.47 6.30
C ARG A 39 -34.90 21.96 6.48
N ARG A 40 -35.86 21.12 6.06
CA ARG A 40 -35.71 19.65 6.07
C ARG A 40 -34.65 19.19 5.04
N GLN A 41 -34.64 19.80 3.87
CA GLN A 41 -33.70 19.47 2.82
C GLN A 41 -32.25 19.86 3.21
N THR A 42 -32.05 21.03 3.81
CA THR A 42 -30.72 21.45 4.29
C THR A 42 -30.24 20.60 5.45
N THR A 43 -31.10 20.19 6.39
CA THR A 43 -30.71 19.29 7.47
C THR A 43 -30.35 17.91 6.96
N SER A 44 -31.06 17.36 5.98
CA SER A 44 -30.72 16.06 5.37
C SER A 44 -29.37 16.10 4.63
N ILE A 45 -29.10 17.16 3.89
CA ILE A 45 -27.80 17.34 3.21
C ILE A 45 -26.67 17.42 4.24
N LEU A 46 -26.86 18.13 5.34
CA LEU A 46 -25.85 18.28 6.39
C LEU A 46 -25.55 16.95 7.11
N ILE A 47 -26.56 16.13 7.34
CA ILE A 47 -26.40 14.79 7.94
C ILE A 47 -25.62 13.86 6.98
N VAL A 48 -25.96 13.86 5.69
CA VAL A 48 -25.30 13.03 4.69
C VAL A 48 -23.82 13.43 4.53
N THR A 49 -23.53 14.74 4.48
CA THR A 49 -22.15 15.24 4.42
C THR A 49 -21.36 14.87 5.67
N LEU A 50 -21.94 14.96 6.85
CA LEU A 50 -21.30 14.57 8.10
C LEU A 50 -21.01 13.06 8.14
N MET A 51 -21.96 12.23 7.70
CA MET A 51 -21.74 10.78 7.60
C MET A 51 -20.61 10.41 6.62
N LEU A 52 -20.57 11.07 5.46
CA LEU A 52 -19.48 10.86 4.50
C LEU A 52 -18.11 11.28 5.06
N LEU A 53 -18.08 12.34 5.84
CA LEU A 53 -16.85 12.82 6.49
C LEU A 53 -16.36 11.83 7.56
N ILE A 54 -17.27 11.29 8.38
CA ILE A 54 -16.96 10.28 9.38
C ILE A 54 -16.49 8.98 8.70
N LEU A 55 -17.15 8.55 7.63
CA LEU A 55 -16.77 7.36 6.87
C LEU A 55 -15.38 7.52 6.21
N GLY A 56 -15.12 8.70 5.64
CA GLY A 56 -13.80 9.04 5.07
C GLY A 56 -12.70 9.06 6.12
N LEU A 57 -12.99 9.62 7.30
CA LEU A 57 -12.03 9.63 8.42
C LEU A 57 -11.77 8.21 8.96
N ALA A 58 -12.82 7.40 9.11
CA ALA A 58 -12.67 6.00 9.54
C ALA A 58 -11.88 5.19 8.52
N PHE A 59 -12.13 5.39 7.22
CA PHE A 59 -11.35 4.75 6.16
C PHE A 59 -9.89 5.21 6.17
N TYR A 60 -9.64 6.52 6.34
CA TYR A 60 -8.28 7.07 6.44
C TYR A 60 -7.52 6.51 7.65
N LEU A 61 -8.15 6.43 8.81
CA LEU A 61 -7.54 5.86 10.01
C LEU A 61 -7.29 4.35 9.87
N GLY A 62 -8.24 3.61 9.29
CA GLY A 62 -8.07 2.19 9.00
C GLY A 62 -6.98 1.91 7.98
N MET A 63 -6.84 2.74 6.94
CA MET A 63 -5.72 2.64 5.98
C MET A 63 -4.38 2.98 6.63
N LYS A 64 -4.36 3.90 7.60
CA LYS A 64 -3.14 4.25 8.33
C LYS A 64 -2.69 3.12 9.26
N GLU A 65 -3.63 2.39 9.88
CA GLU A 65 -3.31 1.18 10.66
C GLU A 65 -2.88 0.01 9.76
N LEU A 66 -3.47 -0.12 8.56
CA LEU A 66 -3.03 -1.11 7.56
C LEU A 66 -1.69 -0.75 6.90
N ALA A 67 -1.34 0.54 6.83
CA ALA A 67 -0.04 1.01 6.32
C ALA A 67 1.06 1.02 7.41
N ILE A 68 0.68 1.00 8.67
CA ILE A 68 1.55 0.57 9.76
C ILE A 68 1.41 -0.97 9.80
N THR A 69 1.94 -1.65 8.79
CA THR A 69 2.43 -3.00 9.04
C THR A 69 3.39 -2.81 10.20
N PRO A 70 3.14 -3.38 11.39
CA PRO A 70 4.22 -3.53 12.32
C PRO A 70 5.30 -4.23 11.50
N GLU A 71 6.45 -3.65 11.38
CA GLU A 71 7.67 -4.35 11.05
C GLU A 71 7.79 -5.38 12.16
N ILE A 72 7.09 -6.50 11.91
CA ILE A 72 7.01 -7.57 12.89
C ILE A 72 8.42 -8.09 12.91
N ASP A 73 9.12 -7.85 14.01
CA ASP A 73 10.35 -8.51 14.44
C ASP A 73 10.22 -10.06 14.49
N VAL A 74 9.11 -10.58 13.96
CA VAL A 74 8.85 -12.01 13.72
C VAL A 74 9.78 -12.57 12.65
N ALA A 75 10.36 -11.73 11.79
CA ALA A 75 11.29 -12.17 10.77
C ALA A 75 12.68 -12.55 11.35
N GLU A 76 13.05 -12.03 12.51
CA GLU A 76 14.38 -12.31 13.08
C GLU A 76 14.52 -13.75 13.57
N ASN A 77 13.42 -14.41 13.93
CA ASN A 77 13.39 -15.80 14.37
C ASN A 77 12.92 -16.80 13.30
N MET A 78 12.43 -16.35 12.15
CA MET A 78 11.84 -17.24 11.14
C MET A 78 12.86 -17.75 10.12
N TYR A 79 13.95 -17.02 9.90
CA TYR A 79 15.00 -17.42 8.96
C TYR A 79 16.30 -17.70 9.73
N GLN A 80 16.63 -18.98 9.93
CA GLN A 80 17.90 -19.39 10.54
C GLN A 80 19.02 -19.26 9.49
N ILE A 81 19.49 -18.05 9.25
CA ILE A 81 20.68 -17.80 8.44
C ILE A 81 21.89 -18.18 9.26
N LYS A 82 22.71 -19.09 8.73
CA LYS A 82 23.94 -19.57 9.37
C LYS A 82 25.17 -18.82 8.88
N ALA A 83 25.10 -18.24 7.69
CA ALA A 83 26.17 -17.45 7.11
C ALA A 83 26.37 -16.12 7.84
N GLU A 84 27.59 -15.66 7.91
CA GLU A 84 27.92 -14.31 8.37
C GLU A 84 27.40 -13.29 7.36
N ILE A 85 26.64 -12.29 7.83
CA ILE A 85 26.17 -11.21 6.98
C ILE A 85 27.00 -9.95 7.25
N VAL A 86 27.64 -9.43 6.20
CA VAL A 86 28.42 -8.19 6.25
C VAL A 86 27.74 -7.11 5.42
N ASP A 87 27.31 -6.01 6.05
CA ASP A 87 26.74 -4.84 5.38
C ASP A 87 27.83 -3.75 5.29
N GLU A 88 28.36 -3.53 4.08
CA GLU A 88 29.42 -2.53 3.85
C GLU A 88 28.92 -1.07 4.01
N ASP A 89 27.63 -0.83 3.79
CA ASP A 89 27.05 0.50 3.96
C ASP A 89 26.66 0.81 5.41
N HIS A 90 26.74 -0.17 6.31
CA HIS A 90 26.35 -0.04 7.72
C HIS A 90 24.94 0.53 7.89
N ARG A 91 23.98 0.10 7.05
CA ARG A 91 22.58 0.59 7.02
C ARG A 91 21.81 0.23 8.30
N GLY A 92 22.37 -0.59 9.15
CA GLY A 92 21.81 -0.98 10.46
C GLY A 92 20.61 -1.93 10.39
N GLN A 93 19.84 -1.93 9.30
CA GLN A 93 18.71 -2.83 9.09
C GLN A 93 18.73 -3.42 7.69
N ILE A 94 18.87 -4.73 7.62
CA ILE A 94 18.77 -5.49 6.38
C ILE A 94 17.29 -5.78 6.15
N SER A 95 16.79 -5.45 4.95
CA SER A 95 15.37 -5.65 4.62
C SER A 95 14.97 -7.12 4.73
N SER A 96 13.71 -7.38 5.13
CA SER A 96 13.16 -8.74 5.22
C SER A 96 13.26 -9.51 3.89
N ARG A 97 13.12 -8.83 2.76
CA ARG A 97 13.28 -9.41 1.43
C ARG A 97 14.69 -9.96 1.20
N VAL A 98 15.71 -9.20 1.57
CA VAL A 98 17.11 -9.64 1.46
C VAL A 98 17.38 -10.82 2.39
N ARG A 99 16.92 -10.75 3.64
CA ARG A 99 17.07 -11.87 4.60
C ARG A 99 16.40 -13.15 4.10
N MET A 100 15.18 -13.04 3.57
CA MET A 100 14.45 -14.16 2.99
C MET A 100 15.23 -14.77 1.82
N TYR A 101 15.70 -13.94 0.89
CA TYR A 101 16.49 -14.40 -0.24
C TYR A 101 17.78 -15.13 0.20
N ILE A 102 18.50 -14.59 1.21
CA ILE A 102 19.70 -15.22 1.73
C ILE A 102 19.39 -16.58 2.34
N ALA A 103 18.31 -16.68 3.13
CA ALA A 103 17.91 -17.94 3.75
C ALA A 103 17.51 -19.00 2.72
N ASP A 104 16.73 -18.62 1.72
CA ASP A 104 16.33 -19.51 0.63
C ASP A 104 17.57 -19.98 -0.17
N LEU A 105 18.47 -19.04 -0.52
CA LEU A 105 19.70 -19.36 -1.24
C LEU A 105 20.64 -20.27 -0.43
N GLU A 106 20.78 -20.02 0.87
CA GLU A 106 21.57 -20.87 1.77
C GLU A 106 21.02 -22.30 1.84
N GLN A 107 19.68 -22.43 1.93
CA GLN A 107 19.01 -23.73 1.94
C GLN A 107 19.20 -24.46 0.61
N ASP A 108 18.95 -23.80 -0.51
CA ASP A 108 19.08 -24.39 -1.85
C ASP A 108 20.52 -24.83 -2.13
N LEU A 109 21.53 -24.02 -1.74
CA LEU A 109 22.92 -24.38 -1.86
C LEU A 109 23.31 -25.53 -0.92
N GLN A 110 22.77 -25.57 0.30
CA GLN A 110 22.99 -26.68 1.22
C GLN A 110 22.46 -28.00 0.65
N ASP A 111 21.28 -27.98 0.00
CA ASP A 111 20.68 -29.14 -0.64
C ASP A 111 21.52 -29.64 -1.84
N LEU A 112 22.28 -28.76 -2.47
CA LEU A 112 23.27 -29.06 -3.52
C LEU A 112 24.67 -29.43 -2.95
N GLY A 113 24.83 -29.50 -1.63
CA GLY A 113 26.05 -29.85 -0.97
C GLY A 113 27.07 -28.72 -0.86
N LEU A 114 26.67 -27.49 -1.06
CA LEU A 114 27.48 -26.30 -0.93
C LEU A 114 27.12 -25.55 0.36
N ARG A 115 28.09 -25.04 1.09
CA ARG A 115 27.88 -24.29 2.32
C ARG A 115 28.26 -22.84 2.13
N VAL A 116 27.33 -21.94 2.37
CA VAL A 116 27.58 -20.49 2.42
C VAL A 116 28.31 -20.18 3.73
N THR A 117 29.40 -19.43 3.65
CA THR A 117 30.16 -18.99 4.83
C THR A 117 29.90 -17.52 5.13
N LYS A 118 29.78 -16.69 4.10
CA LYS A 118 29.57 -15.24 4.26
C LYS A 118 28.74 -14.70 3.12
N VAL A 119 27.90 -13.72 3.42
CA VAL A 119 27.15 -12.93 2.45
C VAL A 119 27.47 -11.46 2.69
N THR A 120 28.01 -10.79 1.68
CA THR A 120 28.33 -9.36 1.73
C THR A 120 27.30 -8.57 0.93
N LEU A 121 26.75 -7.53 1.55
CA LEU A 121 25.93 -6.51 0.90
C LEU A 121 26.85 -5.36 0.48
N PRO A 122 27.17 -5.22 -0.81
CA PRO A 122 28.14 -4.24 -1.26
C PRO A 122 27.59 -2.83 -1.21
N THR A 123 28.49 -1.86 -1.11
CA THR A 123 28.18 -0.44 -1.11
C THR A 123 27.50 0.01 -2.38
N GLY A 124 26.47 0.86 -2.26
CA GLY A 124 25.82 1.54 -3.38
C GLY A 124 24.88 0.66 -4.21
N THR A 125 24.68 -0.62 -3.87
CA THR A 125 23.71 -1.49 -4.53
C THR A 125 22.68 -2.01 -3.53
N SER A 126 21.43 -2.15 -3.95
CA SER A 126 20.36 -2.72 -3.11
C SER A 126 19.90 -4.10 -3.55
N ARG A 127 20.42 -4.60 -4.67
CA ARG A 127 19.98 -5.85 -5.30
C ARG A 127 21.09 -6.87 -5.49
N GLU A 128 22.33 -6.45 -5.34
CA GLU A 128 23.51 -7.29 -5.53
C GLU A 128 24.01 -7.81 -4.19
N LEU A 129 24.36 -9.09 -4.14
CA LEU A 129 25.00 -9.71 -3.00
C LEU A 129 26.26 -10.45 -3.47
N TYR A 130 27.25 -10.52 -2.60
CA TYR A 130 28.43 -11.36 -2.80
C TYR A 130 28.37 -12.52 -1.83
N VAL A 131 28.47 -13.73 -2.35
CA VAL A 131 28.30 -14.98 -1.60
C VAL A 131 29.61 -15.74 -1.60
N ASP A 132 30.16 -15.97 -0.43
CA ASP A 132 31.33 -16.79 -0.23
C ASP A 132 30.90 -18.23 0.12
N ILE A 133 31.50 -19.22 -0.55
CA ILE A 133 31.21 -20.65 -0.37
C ILE A 133 32.41 -21.35 0.22
N ASP A 134 32.15 -22.23 1.16
CA ASP A 134 33.17 -23.02 1.82
C ASP A 134 34.04 -23.81 0.81
N GLY A 135 35.34 -23.70 0.95
CA GLY A 135 36.29 -24.37 0.05
C GLY A 135 36.41 -23.76 -1.34
N GLN A 136 35.82 -22.59 -1.60
CA GLN A 136 36.02 -21.83 -2.83
C GLN A 136 36.81 -20.56 -2.55
N GLU A 137 37.75 -20.20 -3.45
CA GLU A 137 38.50 -18.94 -3.36
C GLU A 137 37.72 -17.77 -3.96
N ALA A 138 36.86 -18.06 -4.95
CA ALA A 138 36.02 -17.08 -5.60
C ALA A 138 34.75 -16.76 -4.79
N TYR A 139 34.39 -15.49 -4.72
CA TYR A 139 33.02 -15.13 -4.32
C TYR A 139 32.08 -15.04 -5.52
N TYR A 140 30.80 -15.26 -5.29
CA TYR A 140 29.75 -15.25 -6.30
C TYR A 140 28.93 -13.98 -6.21
N LYS A 141 28.81 -13.24 -7.35
CA LYS A 141 27.92 -12.09 -7.47
C LYS A 141 26.53 -12.58 -7.89
N VAL A 142 25.55 -12.31 -7.06
CA VAL A 142 24.15 -12.70 -7.28
C VAL A 142 23.22 -11.50 -7.26
N ASP A 143 22.03 -11.64 -7.85
CA ASP A 143 20.99 -10.62 -7.87
C ASP A 143 19.74 -11.15 -7.14
N ILE A 144 19.25 -10.42 -6.13
CA ILE A 144 18.09 -10.80 -5.33
C ILE A 144 16.76 -10.80 -6.11
N ASP A 145 16.72 -10.21 -7.30
CA ASP A 145 15.55 -10.25 -8.16
C ASP A 145 15.44 -11.58 -8.94
N ARG A 146 16.48 -12.39 -8.91
CA ARG A 146 16.43 -13.77 -9.42
C ARG A 146 15.92 -14.73 -8.35
N GLY A 147 15.30 -15.83 -8.76
CA GLY A 147 14.92 -16.90 -7.83
C GLY A 147 16.16 -17.52 -7.17
N ALA A 148 16.12 -17.79 -5.87
CA ALA A 148 17.23 -18.39 -5.12
C ALA A 148 17.63 -19.75 -5.68
N ALA A 149 16.67 -20.62 -5.98
CA ALA A 149 16.90 -21.96 -6.53
C ALA A 149 17.67 -21.92 -7.86
N VAL A 150 17.26 -21.08 -8.80
CA VAL A 150 17.94 -20.93 -10.10
C VAL A 150 19.36 -20.38 -9.93
N THR A 151 19.54 -19.46 -8.99
CA THR A 151 20.86 -18.92 -8.64
C THR A 151 21.76 -19.98 -8.02
N ALA A 152 21.21 -20.81 -7.12
CA ALA A 152 21.96 -21.93 -6.49
C ALA A 152 22.41 -22.96 -7.54
N GLU A 153 21.55 -23.31 -8.50
CA GLU A 153 21.93 -24.22 -9.61
C GLU A 153 23.06 -23.63 -10.46
N ASP A 154 23.01 -22.34 -10.79
CA ASP A 154 24.07 -21.69 -11.57
C ASP A 154 25.39 -21.65 -10.79
N ILE A 155 25.35 -21.38 -9.48
CA ILE A 155 26.53 -21.44 -8.59
C ILE A 155 27.11 -22.86 -8.55
N GLU A 156 26.27 -23.89 -8.35
CA GLU A 156 26.74 -25.28 -8.29
C GLU A 156 27.41 -25.68 -9.61
N ARG A 157 26.77 -25.37 -10.74
CA ARG A 157 27.29 -25.65 -12.08
C ARG A 157 28.63 -24.99 -12.31
N MET A 158 28.80 -23.73 -11.90
CA MET A 158 30.04 -22.99 -12.01
C MET A 158 31.10 -23.52 -11.06
N THR A 159 30.78 -23.84 -9.81
CA THR A 159 31.70 -24.43 -8.85
C THR A 159 32.29 -25.74 -9.39
N ARG A 160 31.44 -26.61 -9.93
CA ARG A 160 31.86 -27.86 -10.56
C ARG A 160 32.76 -27.61 -11.78
N TYR A 161 32.34 -26.68 -12.67
CA TYR A 161 33.12 -26.32 -13.86
C TYR A 161 34.53 -25.82 -13.50
N LEU A 162 34.62 -24.90 -12.53
CA LEU A 162 35.90 -24.34 -12.09
C LEU A 162 36.80 -25.42 -11.50
N LYS A 163 36.25 -26.30 -10.67
CA LYS A 163 36.98 -27.43 -10.06
C LYS A 163 37.50 -28.40 -11.11
N GLU A 164 36.69 -28.79 -12.09
CA GLU A 164 37.07 -29.69 -13.17
C GLU A 164 38.16 -29.12 -14.08
N ARG A 165 38.20 -27.79 -14.22
CA ARG A 165 39.20 -27.09 -15.03
C ARG A 165 40.41 -26.60 -14.26
N GLY A 166 40.42 -26.73 -12.93
CA GLY A 166 41.48 -26.18 -12.09
C GLY A 166 41.63 -24.67 -12.20
N LEU A 167 40.48 -23.97 -12.35
CA LEU A 167 40.45 -22.51 -12.47
C LEU A 167 40.19 -21.86 -11.11
N HIS A 168 40.93 -20.81 -10.78
CA HIS A 168 40.85 -20.08 -9.53
C HIS A 168 40.61 -18.59 -9.78
N PRO A 169 39.39 -18.19 -10.20
CA PRO A 169 39.05 -16.79 -10.41
C PRO A 169 38.92 -16.06 -9.07
N GLY A 170 39.04 -14.74 -9.08
CA GLY A 170 38.74 -13.92 -7.91
C GLY A 170 37.24 -13.78 -7.64
N TYR A 171 36.42 -13.82 -8.68
CA TYR A 171 34.94 -13.81 -8.56
C TYR A 171 34.28 -14.52 -9.72
N VAL A 172 33.01 -14.88 -9.50
CA VAL A 172 32.09 -15.41 -10.51
C VAL A 172 30.80 -14.58 -10.49
N ASP A 173 30.40 -14.04 -11.62
CA ASP A 173 29.17 -13.27 -11.77
C ASP A 173 28.08 -14.16 -12.39
N VAL A 174 27.06 -14.51 -11.60
CA VAL A 174 25.92 -15.34 -12.01
C VAL A 174 24.60 -14.55 -12.02
N ARG A 175 24.66 -13.22 -12.09
CA ARG A 175 23.46 -12.37 -12.07
C ARG A 175 22.57 -12.53 -13.32
N VAL A 176 23.13 -13.04 -14.42
CA VAL A 176 22.39 -13.29 -15.65
C VAL A 176 22.08 -14.78 -15.77
N GLU A 177 20.81 -15.11 -15.90
CA GLU A 177 20.35 -16.50 -16.00
C GLU A 177 21.04 -17.26 -17.14
N GLY A 178 21.52 -18.47 -16.81
CA GLY A 178 22.21 -19.34 -17.76
C GLY A 178 23.56 -18.82 -18.27
N LYS A 179 24.09 -17.74 -17.69
CA LYS A 179 25.39 -17.17 -18.03
C LYS A 179 26.21 -16.93 -16.78
N ALA A 180 27.48 -17.25 -16.84
CA ALA A 180 28.42 -16.90 -15.81
C ALA A 180 29.67 -16.26 -16.40
N TYR A 181 30.13 -15.21 -15.75
CA TYR A 181 31.36 -14.51 -16.09
C TYR A 181 32.32 -14.62 -14.91
N TYR A 182 33.58 -14.90 -15.16
CA TYR A 182 34.57 -15.01 -14.10
C TYR A 182 35.87 -14.31 -14.47
N LYS A 183 36.62 -13.83 -13.46
CA LYS A 183 37.87 -13.10 -13.65
C LYS A 183 38.89 -13.46 -12.54
#